data_b4609988ad906d763683202dd8fbdd48
#
_entry.id   b4609988ad906d763683202dd8fbdd48
#
_cell.length_a   1.000
_cell.length_b   1.000
_cell.length_c   1.000
_cell.angle_alpha   90.00
_cell.angle_beta   90.00
_cell.angle_gamma   90.00
#
_symmetry.space_group_name_H-M   'P 1'
#
loop_
_entity.id
_entity.type
_entity.pdbx_description
1 polymer ?
#
loop_
_entity_poly.entity_id
_entity_poly.type
_entity_poly.pdbx_seq_one_letter_code
_entity_poly.pdbx_strand_id
1 'polypeptide(L)' 'DNLLAPITAHAVFNASNLIMLFWQ' A
#
# COMPACT_ATOMS: atom_id res chain seq x y z
N ASP A 1 -19.88 -6.09 5.76
CA ASP A 1 -18.47 -6.35 5.59
C ASP A 1 -17.75 -5.14 5.04
N ASN A 2 -16.60 -4.87 5.59
CA ASN A 2 -15.85 -3.67 5.22
C ASN A 2 -14.74 -4.03 4.25
N LEU A 3 -14.98 -3.79 2.96
CA LEU A 3 -14.00 -4.06 1.92
C LEU A 3 -12.94 -2.98 1.84
N LEU A 4 -13.18 -1.82 2.47
CA LEU A 4 -12.23 -0.72 2.41
C LEU A 4 -10.95 -1.03 3.20
N ALA A 5 -11.06 -1.81 4.27
CA ALA A 5 -9.89 -2.13 5.08
C ALA A 5 -8.82 -2.87 4.28
N PRO A 6 -9.14 -3.98 3.58
CA PRO A 6 -8.12 -4.66 2.79
C PRO A 6 -7.70 -3.86 1.57
N ILE A 7 -8.60 -3.06 0.98
CA ILE A 7 -8.26 -2.24 -0.16
C ILE A 7 -7.27 -1.16 0.25
N THR A 8 -7.53 -0.50 1.36
CA THR A 8 -6.65 0.55 1.87
C THR A 8 -5.29 -0.02 2.27
N ALA A 9 -5.30 -1.16 2.94
CA ALA A 9 -4.06 -1.80 3.34
C ALA A 9 -3.21 -2.17 2.13
N HIS A 10 -3.84 -2.65 1.07
CA HIS A 10 -3.13 -3.01 -0.16
C HIS A 10 -2.53 -1.77 -0.82
N ALA A 11 -3.27 -0.67 -0.83
CA ALA A 11 -2.77 0.59 -1.40
C ALA A 11 -1.56 1.11 -0.64
N VAL A 12 -1.61 1.06 0.69
CA VAL A 12 -0.50 1.49 1.52
C VAL A 12 0.71 0.60 1.29
N PHE A 13 0.49 -0.69 1.19
CA PHE A 13 1.56 -1.65 0.93
C PHE A 13 2.26 -1.33 -0.38
N ASN A 14 1.49 -1.08 -1.44
CA ASN A 14 2.04 -0.77 -2.75
C ASN A 14 2.80 0.55 -2.73
N ALA A 15 2.26 1.57 -2.09
CA ALA A 15 2.93 2.87 -2.01
C ALA A 15 4.26 2.74 -1.26
N SER A 16 4.29 1.95 -0.21
CA SER A 16 5.51 1.72 0.55
C SER A 16 6.57 1.05 -0.33
N ASN A 17 6.17 0.08 -1.15
CA ASN A 17 7.11 -0.59 -2.04
C ASN A 17 7.69 0.37 -3.07
N LEU A 18 6.86 1.25 -3.61
CA LEU A 18 7.32 2.24 -4.58
C LEU A 18 8.33 3.18 -3.95
N ILE A 19 8.06 3.64 -2.74
CA ILE A 19 8.95 4.54 -2.05
C ILE A 19 10.30 3.87 -1.82
N MET A 20 10.29 2.61 -1.41
CA MET A 20 11.54 1.88 -1.19
C MET A 20 12.36 1.77 -2.46
N LEU A 21 11.72 1.52 -3.59
CA LEU A 21 12.43 1.38 -4.86
C LEU A 21 13.05 2.71 -5.29
N PHE A 22 12.32 3.80 -5.08
CA PHE A 22 12.80 5.11 -5.51
C PHE A 22 13.82 5.71 -4.57
N TRP A 23 13.73 5.36 -3.30
CA TRP A 23 14.56 6.00 -2.28
C TRP A 23 15.85 5.25 -1.98
N GLN A 24 15.97 4.04 -2.47
CA GLN A 24 17.19 3.28 -2.24
C GLN A 24 18.22 3.44 -3.36
#